data_99f2711463ccf35d9d5dc12dc871335b
#
_entry.id   99f2711463ccf35d9d5dc12dc871335b
#
_cell.length_a   1.000
_cell.length_b   1.000
_cell.length_c   1.000
_cell.angle_alpha   90.00
_cell.angle_beta   90.00
_cell.angle_gamma   90.00
#
_symmetry.space_group_name_H-M   'P 1'
#
loop_
_entity.id
_entity.type
_entity.pdbx_description
1 polymer ?
#
loop_
_entity_poly.entity_id
_entity_poly.type
_entity_poly.pdbx_seq_one_letter_code
_entity_poly.pdbx_strand_id
1 'polypeptide(L)'
;MSFKTSLYPNNRNEEGLVRPLSVSEKPLPLKGVLCAVKKDFDFLRQKLSLKARGFGFLMSHVYFDDFCFIAGPYFGSPYACALLESLKESGAENILCIGWCGSLDSGLNFGDIIIPSSFENEDSTYQTYILENEDLDFNSPFRKQIKKSLTENSIFFREEKVWTTNSIFRETKKKADFFKNRGAVCVEMENSALYYAANFLNINLICINIVSDLVSEGKWIKGFKSKEFNNSRKKIINWAIDYVKN
;
A
#
# COMPACT_ATOMS: atom_id res chain seq x y z
N MET A 1 15.02 -16.47 11.38
CA MET A 1 14.43 -16.13 12.68
C MET A 1 13.41 -15.05 12.42
N SER A 2 12.13 -15.35 12.61
CA SER A 2 11.06 -14.35 12.52
C SER A 2 11.09 -13.55 13.82
N PHE A 3 11.52 -12.31 13.77
CA PHE A 3 11.33 -11.39 14.90
C PHE A 3 9.85 -10.96 14.90
N LYS A 4 8.99 -11.79 15.48
CA LYS A 4 7.58 -11.48 15.74
C LYS A 4 7.36 -10.71 17.05
N THR A 5 8.42 -10.31 17.74
CA THR A 5 8.31 -9.55 18.98
C THR A 5 8.62 -8.09 18.73
N SER A 6 7.68 -7.24 19.07
CA SER A 6 7.91 -5.79 19.16
C SER A 6 9.04 -5.53 20.17
N LEU A 7 9.86 -4.51 19.90
CA LEU A 7 10.85 -4.01 20.89
C LEU A 7 10.15 -3.44 22.13
N TYR A 8 8.88 -3.06 22.00
CA TYR A 8 8.01 -2.53 23.04
C TYR A 8 6.64 -3.19 22.91
N PRO A 9 6.03 -3.68 24.02
CA PRO A 9 4.69 -4.26 23.95
C PRO A 9 3.68 -3.20 23.51
N ASN A 10 3.05 -3.42 22.36
CA ASN A 10 2.03 -2.53 21.84
C ASN A 10 0.65 -2.97 22.32
N ASN A 11 -0.18 -2.01 22.72
CA ASN A 11 -1.56 -2.24 23.14
C ASN A 11 -2.49 -1.36 22.31
N ARG A 12 -3.42 -1.97 21.58
CA ARG A 12 -4.41 -1.26 20.75
C ARG A 12 -5.24 -0.25 21.52
N ASN A 13 -5.45 -0.47 22.81
CA ASN A 13 -6.26 0.40 23.68
C ASN A 13 -5.43 1.51 24.35
N GLU A 14 -4.13 1.55 24.14
CA GLU A 14 -3.26 2.60 24.67
C GLU A 14 -3.26 3.80 23.74
N GLU A 15 -3.72 4.94 24.24
CA GLU A 15 -3.74 6.17 23.46
C GLU A 15 -2.36 6.81 23.39
N GLY A 16 -1.96 7.21 22.17
CA GLY A 16 -0.75 8.02 21.97
C GLY A 16 -0.88 9.40 22.62
N LEU A 17 0.24 9.92 23.14
CA LEU A 17 0.30 11.30 23.65
C LEU A 17 0.06 12.33 22.53
N VAL A 18 0.51 12.02 21.33
CA VAL A 18 0.21 12.81 20.12
C VAL A 18 -0.90 12.10 19.37
N ARG A 19 -2.04 12.76 19.27
CA ARG A 19 -3.22 12.18 18.59
C ARG A 19 -3.14 12.39 17.09
N PRO A 20 -3.62 11.43 16.28
CA PRO A 20 -3.75 11.62 14.84
C PRO A 20 -4.62 12.85 14.52
N LEU A 21 -4.23 13.57 13.47
CA LEU A 21 -4.97 14.75 13.04
C LEU A 21 -6.11 14.33 12.11
N SER A 22 -7.33 14.82 12.36
CA SER A 22 -8.39 14.67 11.37
C SER A 22 -8.02 15.40 10.07
N VAL A 23 -8.24 14.75 8.95
CA VAL A 23 -7.97 15.32 7.61
C VAL A 23 -9.21 15.93 6.96
N SER A 24 -10.34 15.98 7.66
CA SER A 24 -11.56 16.63 7.18
C SER A 24 -12.44 17.10 8.34
N GLU A 25 -13.26 18.13 8.12
CA GLU A 25 -14.27 18.60 9.11
C GLU A 25 -15.44 17.63 9.25
N LYS A 26 -15.73 16.86 8.22
CA LYS A 26 -16.79 15.86 8.19
C LYS A 26 -16.16 14.48 8.13
N PRO A 27 -16.82 13.45 8.66
CA PRO A 27 -16.35 12.08 8.49
C PRO A 27 -16.13 11.76 7.02
N LEU A 28 -15.01 11.10 6.72
CA LEU A 28 -14.76 10.56 5.39
C LEU A 28 -15.74 9.41 5.10
N PRO A 29 -16.05 9.15 3.82
CA PRO A 29 -16.67 7.90 3.41
C PRO A 29 -15.85 6.69 3.89
N LEU A 30 -16.54 5.58 4.15
CA LEU A 30 -15.88 4.36 4.67
C LEU A 30 -14.85 3.76 3.70
N LYS A 31 -15.03 4.00 2.38
CA LYS A 31 -14.18 3.43 1.32
C LYS A 31 -13.29 4.48 0.69
N GLY A 32 -12.04 4.11 0.41
CA GLY A 32 -11.16 5.00 -0.33
C GLY A 32 -9.92 4.35 -0.93
N VAL A 33 -9.18 5.17 -1.67
CA VAL A 33 -7.89 4.80 -2.27
C VAL A 33 -6.77 5.62 -1.65
N LEU A 34 -5.80 4.92 -1.09
CA LEU A 34 -4.54 5.48 -0.65
C LEU A 34 -3.49 5.25 -1.75
N CYS A 35 -2.99 6.31 -2.35
CA CYS A 35 -2.15 6.24 -3.53
C CYS A 35 -0.72 6.73 -3.25
N ALA A 36 0.28 5.85 -3.42
CA ALA A 36 1.68 6.19 -3.15
C ALA A 36 2.22 7.23 -4.14
N VAL A 37 1.91 7.07 -5.42
CA VAL A 37 2.56 7.81 -6.49
C VAL A 37 1.73 8.99 -6.96
N LYS A 38 2.33 10.19 -6.94
CA LYS A 38 1.66 11.45 -7.34
C LYS A 38 0.96 11.37 -8.71
N LYS A 39 1.60 10.74 -9.69
CA LYS A 39 1.04 10.62 -11.05
C LYS A 39 -0.27 9.83 -11.06
N ASP A 40 -0.38 8.80 -10.23
CA ASP A 40 -1.59 7.99 -10.10
C ASP A 40 -2.65 8.69 -9.27
N PHE A 41 -2.23 9.36 -8.20
CA PHE A 41 -3.11 10.21 -7.41
C PHE A 41 -3.77 11.32 -8.24
N ASP A 42 -2.98 12.05 -9.04
CA ASP A 42 -3.51 13.10 -9.92
C ASP A 42 -4.49 12.54 -10.95
N PHE A 43 -4.23 11.36 -11.49
CA PHE A 43 -5.12 10.70 -12.44
C PHE A 43 -6.44 10.24 -11.78
N LEU A 44 -6.37 9.65 -10.58
CA LEU A 44 -7.53 9.30 -9.76
C LEU A 44 -8.38 10.53 -9.48
N ARG A 45 -7.75 11.62 -9.00
CA ARG A 45 -8.44 12.88 -8.69
C ARG A 45 -9.19 13.44 -9.91
N GLN A 46 -8.52 13.48 -11.05
CA GLN A 46 -9.11 13.99 -12.29
C GLN A 46 -10.31 13.14 -12.73
N LYS A 47 -10.19 11.82 -12.68
CA LYS A 47 -11.24 10.88 -13.11
C LYS A 47 -12.45 10.86 -12.19
N LEU A 48 -12.23 10.92 -10.88
CA LEU A 48 -13.30 10.94 -9.89
C LEU A 48 -14.01 12.29 -9.80
N SER A 49 -13.38 13.37 -10.28
CA SER A 49 -13.92 14.74 -10.21
C SER A 49 -14.32 15.16 -8.79
N LEU A 50 -13.59 14.67 -7.78
CA LEU A 50 -13.86 14.96 -6.37
C LEU A 50 -13.67 16.45 -6.09
N LYS A 51 -14.68 17.09 -5.49
CA LYS A 51 -14.73 18.54 -5.26
C LYS A 51 -14.35 18.91 -3.83
N ALA A 52 -14.81 18.13 -2.85
CA ALA A 52 -14.49 18.40 -1.47
C ALA A 52 -13.01 18.05 -1.20
N ARG A 53 -12.33 18.97 -0.55
CA ARG A 53 -10.93 18.82 -0.17
C ARG A 53 -10.84 18.79 1.35
N GLY A 54 -10.25 17.74 1.88
CA GLY A 54 -9.84 17.70 3.28
C GLY A 54 -8.67 18.63 3.58
N PHE A 55 -8.28 18.71 4.84
CA PHE A 55 -7.20 19.59 5.31
C PHE A 55 -5.84 19.17 4.77
N GLY A 56 -5.63 18.13 4.15
CA GLY A 56 -4.31 17.63 3.74
C GLY A 56 -3.47 17.21 4.96
N PHE A 57 -2.53 16.35 4.72
CA PHE A 57 -1.61 15.87 5.73
C PHE A 57 -0.19 16.02 5.19
N LEU A 58 0.56 17.00 5.72
CA LEU A 58 1.90 17.32 5.24
C LEU A 58 1.95 17.50 3.71
N MET A 59 2.56 16.56 2.98
CA MET A 59 2.66 16.58 1.50
C MET A 59 1.46 15.91 0.81
N SER A 60 0.62 15.19 1.55
CA SER A 60 -0.54 14.48 0.99
C SER A 60 -1.76 15.38 0.91
N HIS A 61 -2.62 15.07 -0.03
CA HIS A 61 -3.92 15.68 -0.16
C HIS A 61 -5.01 14.62 0.00
N VAL A 62 -6.15 15.02 0.58
CA VAL A 62 -7.33 14.18 0.67
C VAL A 62 -8.45 14.86 -0.11
N TYR A 63 -9.09 14.12 -1.01
CA TYR A 63 -10.28 14.55 -1.74
C TYR A 63 -11.37 13.51 -1.55
N PHE A 64 -12.61 13.94 -1.41
CA PHE A 64 -13.74 13.05 -1.16
C PHE A 64 -15.06 13.61 -1.72
N ASP A 65 -16.05 12.75 -1.85
CA ASP A 65 -17.48 13.05 -2.04
C ASP A 65 -18.27 12.25 -0.98
N ASP A 66 -19.55 12.03 -1.20
CA ASP A 66 -20.41 11.28 -0.29
C ASP A 66 -20.17 9.74 -0.36
N PHE A 67 -19.42 9.25 -1.36
CA PHE A 67 -19.26 7.83 -1.65
C PHE A 67 -17.85 7.31 -1.37
N CYS A 68 -16.84 8.11 -1.70
CA CYS A 68 -15.45 7.66 -1.58
C CYS A 68 -14.48 8.81 -1.29
N PHE A 69 -13.27 8.43 -0.88
CA PHE A 69 -12.14 9.35 -0.76
C PHE A 69 -10.91 8.84 -1.51
N ILE A 70 -10.01 9.77 -1.82
CA ILE A 70 -8.65 9.47 -2.25
C ILE A 70 -7.67 10.25 -1.37
N ALA A 71 -6.58 9.61 -1.00
CA ALA A 71 -5.50 10.22 -0.21
C ALA A 71 -4.13 9.92 -0.82
N GLY A 72 -3.19 10.85 -0.70
CA GLY A 72 -1.83 10.72 -1.21
C GLY A 72 -1.29 12.03 -1.81
N PRO A 73 -0.11 12.00 -2.43
CA PRO A 73 0.83 10.87 -2.44
C PRO A 73 1.49 10.66 -1.08
N TYR A 74 2.15 9.53 -0.88
CA TYR A 74 2.97 9.27 0.30
C TYR A 74 4.30 8.61 -0.10
N PHE A 75 5.27 8.63 0.80
CA PHE A 75 6.58 8.05 0.57
C PHE A 75 7.22 7.62 1.90
N GLY A 76 7.54 6.34 2.02
CA GLY A 76 8.15 5.71 3.18
C GLY A 76 7.16 5.37 4.30
N SER A 77 7.45 4.27 4.99
CA SER A 77 6.57 3.66 6.00
C SER A 77 6.12 4.60 7.12
N PRO A 78 7.00 5.40 7.77
CA PRO A 78 6.55 6.27 8.86
C PRO A 78 5.49 7.27 8.42
N TYR A 79 5.70 7.85 7.23
CA TYR A 79 4.75 8.82 6.70
C TYR A 79 3.43 8.16 6.27
N ALA A 80 3.50 7.00 5.61
CA ALA A 80 2.33 6.26 5.18
C ALA A 80 1.45 5.83 6.36
N CYS A 81 2.07 5.36 7.45
CA CYS A 81 1.36 4.97 8.67
C CYS A 81 0.69 6.18 9.36
N ALA A 82 1.39 7.30 9.52
CA ALA A 82 0.82 8.50 10.10
C ALA A 82 -0.37 9.05 9.27
N LEU A 83 -0.29 8.96 7.94
CA LEU A 83 -1.42 9.29 7.07
C LEU A 83 -2.58 8.31 7.27
N LEU A 84 -2.31 7.00 7.38
CA LEU A 84 -3.33 5.98 7.63
C LEU A 84 -4.04 6.19 8.96
N GLU A 85 -3.32 6.53 10.04
CA GLU A 85 -3.91 6.89 11.33
C GLU A 85 -4.84 8.10 11.22
N SER A 86 -4.42 9.13 10.48
CA SER A 86 -5.22 10.33 10.26
C SER A 86 -6.48 10.07 9.42
N LEU A 87 -6.40 9.13 8.46
CA LEU A 87 -7.56 8.67 7.70
C LEU A 87 -8.52 7.89 8.61
N LYS A 88 -8.00 7.04 9.50
CA LYS A 88 -8.81 6.31 10.49
C LYS A 88 -9.54 7.26 11.42
N GLU A 89 -8.85 8.25 11.98
CA GLU A 89 -9.43 9.29 12.83
C GLU A 89 -10.55 10.04 12.12
N SER A 90 -10.45 10.16 10.79
CA SER A 90 -11.47 10.80 9.95
C SER A 90 -12.60 9.86 9.49
N GLY A 91 -12.62 8.59 9.92
CA GLY A 91 -13.71 7.65 9.66
C GLY A 91 -13.45 6.62 8.55
N ALA A 92 -12.27 6.56 7.96
CA ALA A 92 -11.94 5.57 6.94
C ALA A 92 -11.89 4.13 7.52
N GLU A 93 -12.43 3.14 6.78
CA GLU A 93 -12.46 1.74 7.21
C GLU A 93 -11.96 0.75 6.16
N ASN A 94 -12.19 1.02 4.87
CA ASN A 94 -11.89 0.11 3.77
C ASN A 94 -10.98 0.79 2.74
N ILE A 95 -9.72 0.40 2.68
CA ILE A 95 -8.70 1.13 1.94
C ILE A 95 -8.02 0.23 0.91
N LEU A 96 -8.06 0.67 -0.36
CA LEU A 96 -7.21 0.16 -1.43
C LEU A 96 -5.93 0.99 -1.46
N CYS A 97 -4.77 0.37 -1.22
CA CYS A 97 -3.48 1.00 -1.46
C CYS A 97 -3.00 0.67 -2.88
N ILE A 98 -2.65 1.69 -3.66
CA ILE A 98 -2.08 1.51 -5.00
C ILE A 98 -0.68 2.08 -5.02
N GLY A 99 0.29 1.22 -5.34
CA GLY A 99 1.71 1.56 -5.40
C GLY A 99 2.44 0.89 -6.56
N TRP A 100 3.72 1.14 -6.64
CA TRP A 100 4.63 0.53 -7.59
C TRP A 100 5.67 -0.31 -6.84
N CYS A 101 6.25 -1.31 -7.53
CA CYS A 101 7.32 -2.12 -6.97
C CYS A 101 8.38 -2.44 -8.02
N GLY A 102 9.62 -2.65 -7.58
CA GLY A 102 10.70 -3.20 -8.38
C GLY A 102 10.70 -4.73 -8.31
N SER A 103 10.78 -5.43 -9.43
CA SER A 103 10.84 -6.89 -9.46
C SER A 103 12.23 -7.41 -9.09
N LEU A 104 12.30 -8.42 -8.21
CA LEU A 104 13.49 -9.24 -7.94
C LEU A 104 13.47 -10.55 -8.72
N ASP A 105 12.31 -10.93 -9.26
CA ASP A 105 12.08 -12.19 -9.97
C ASP A 105 12.14 -11.99 -11.48
N SER A 106 12.97 -12.80 -12.17
CA SER A 106 13.07 -12.77 -13.64
C SER A 106 11.80 -13.25 -14.37
N GLY A 107 10.87 -13.89 -13.66
CA GLY A 107 9.57 -14.30 -14.17
C GLY A 107 8.50 -13.20 -14.15
N LEU A 108 8.82 -12.01 -13.62
CA LEU A 108 7.92 -10.86 -13.62
C LEU A 108 8.29 -9.87 -14.73
N ASN A 109 7.26 -9.26 -15.30
CA ASN A 109 7.37 -8.28 -16.36
C ASN A 109 6.83 -6.91 -15.91
N PHE A 110 7.18 -5.86 -16.65
CA PHE A 110 6.58 -4.54 -16.41
C PHE A 110 5.06 -4.60 -16.52
N GLY A 111 4.39 -4.08 -15.51
CA GLY A 111 2.94 -4.05 -15.45
C GLY A 111 2.30 -5.26 -14.79
N ASP A 112 3.06 -6.28 -14.40
CA ASP A 112 2.51 -7.37 -13.58
C ASP A 112 1.98 -6.82 -12.26
N ILE A 113 0.92 -7.43 -11.76
CA ILE A 113 0.22 -6.98 -10.54
C ILE A 113 0.56 -7.94 -9.41
N ILE A 114 1.05 -7.38 -8.31
CA ILE A 114 1.41 -8.12 -7.10
C ILE A 114 0.53 -7.67 -5.93
N ILE A 115 -0.08 -8.64 -5.28
CA ILE A 115 -0.77 -8.48 -4.00
C ILE A 115 0.08 -9.16 -2.92
N PRO A 116 0.53 -8.46 -1.88
CA PRO A 116 1.33 -9.07 -0.83
C PRO A 116 0.61 -10.22 -0.12
N SER A 117 1.29 -11.36 0.04
CA SER A 117 0.86 -12.50 0.85
C SER A 117 1.69 -12.70 2.12
N SER A 118 2.86 -12.09 2.16
CA SER A 118 3.76 -12.04 3.31
C SER A 118 4.88 -11.04 3.05
N PHE A 119 5.70 -10.77 4.07
CA PHE A 119 6.75 -9.76 4.00
C PHE A 119 8.12 -10.27 4.43
N GLU A 120 9.16 -9.73 3.79
CA GLU A 120 10.51 -9.63 4.32
C GLU A 120 10.77 -8.16 4.67
N ASN A 121 11.08 -7.88 5.93
CA ASN A 121 11.12 -6.52 6.45
C ASN A 121 12.57 -6.07 6.65
N GLU A 122 12.96 -4.99 5.98
CA GLU A 122 14.15 -4.21 6.32
C GLU A 122 13.77 -2.93 7.07
N ASP A 123 12.57 -2.41 6.82
CA ASP A 123 11.97 -1.31 7.57
C ASP A 123 11.59 -1.75 8.99
N SER A 124 11.70 -0.84 9.96
CA SER A 124 11.37 -1.11 11.37
C SER A 124 10.04 -0.50 11.82
N THR A 125 9.40 0.31 10.99
CA THR A 125 8.14 1.01 11.35
C THR A 125 7.03 0.03 11.72
N TYR A 126 6.95 -1.11 11.03
CA TYR A 126 5.94 -2.12 11.32
C TYR A 126 5.98 -2.63 12.78
N GLN A 127 7.17 -2.60 13.42
CA GLN A 127 7.35 -3.09 14.80
C GLN A 127 6.53 -2.28 15.81
N THR A 128 6.23 -1.01 15.51
CA THR A 128 5.41 -0.15 16.39
C THR A 128 3.92 -0.51 16.34
N TYR A 129 3.51 -1.38 15.41
CA TYR A 129 2.13 -1.81 15.23
C TYR A 129 1.91 -3.31 15.40
N ILE A 130 2.95 -4.07 15.77
CA ILE A 130 2.81 -5.50 16.07
C ILE A 130 2.01 -5.64 17.37
N LEU A 131 0.93 -6.42 17.31
CA LEU A 131 0.19 -6.86 18.47
C LEU A 131 0.66 -8.25 18.90
N GLU A 132 0.86 -8.45 20.20
CA GLU A 132 1.22 -9.76 20.73
C GLU A 132 0.10 -10.78 20.42
N ASN A 133 0.52 -11.95 19.93
CA ASN A 133 -0.38 -13.07 19.57
C ASN A 133 -1.35 -12.80 18.42
N GLU A 134 -1.18 -11.74 17.65
CA GLU A 134 -1.95 -11.50 16.43
C GLU A 134 -1.07 -11.64 15.19
N ASP A 135 -1.52 -12.44 14.23
CA ASP A 135 -0.93 -12.54 12.88
C ASP A 135 -1.73 -11.69 11.89
N LEU A 136 -1.07 -11.21 10.84
CA LEU A 136 -1.77 -10.53 9.75
C LEU A 136 -2.71 -11.51 9.04
N ASP A 137 -3.98 -11.13 8.90
CA ASP A 137 -4.96 -11.92 8.17
C ASP A 137 -4.93 -11.60 6.67
N PHE A 138 -4.20 -12.43 5.92
CA PHE A 138 -4.18 -12.38 4.45
C PHE A 138 -5.41 -13.05 3.80
N ASN A 139 -6.35 -13.58 4.58
CA ASN A 139 -7.57 -14.25 4.11
C ASN A 139 -8.87 -13.56 4.53
N SER A 140 -8.78 -12.30 4.96
CA SER A 140 -9.95 -11.53 5.39
C SER A 140 -11.05 -11.49 4.31
N PRO A 141 -12.32 -11.34 4.70
CA PRO A 141 -13.43 -11.20 3.76
C PRO A 141 -13.22 -10.05 2.77
N PHE A 142 -12.69 -8.92 3.24
CA PHE A 142 -12.38 -7.77 2.41
C PHE A 142 -11.38 -8.12 1.29
N ARG A 143 -10.26 -8.77 1.63
CA ARG A 143 -9.27 -9.20 0.64
C ARG A 143 -9.85 -10.17 -0.38
N LYS A 144 -10.67 -11.14 0.06
CA LYS A 144 -11.35 -12.09 -0.83
C LYS A 144 -12.28 -11.37 -1.81
N GLN A 145 -13.05 -10.38 -1.33
CA GLN A 145 -13.92 -9.55 -2.17
C GLN A 145 -13.12 -8.79 -3.23
N ILE A 146 -12.02 -8.13 -2.85
CA ILE A 146 -11.16 -7.40 -3.79
C ILE A 146 -10.57 -8.33 -4.84
N LYS A 147 -9.98 -9.46 -4.44
CA LYS A 147 -9.41 -10.44 -5.36
C LYS A 147 -10.46 -10.99 -6.34
N LYS A 148 -11.65 -11.30 -5.86
CA LYS A 148 -12.78 -11.70 -6.70
C LYS A 148 -13.12 -10.61 -7.73
N SER A 149 -13.26 -9.37 -7.30
CA SER A 149 -13.55 -8.24 -8.18
C SER A 149 -12.46 -8.03 -9.24
N LEU A 150 -11.18 -8.15 -8.89
CA LEU A 150 -10.08 -8.08 -9.85
C LEU A 150 -10.21 -9.19 -10.93
N THR A 151 -10.50 -10.42 -10.51
CA THR A 151 -10.67 -11.57 -11.42
C THR A 151 -11.86 -11.37 -12.36
N GLU A 152 -13.00 -10.92 -11.85
CA GLU A 152 -14.21 -10.63 -12.63
C GLU A 152 -13.98 -9.54 -13.69
N ASN A 153 -13.06 -8.61 -13.41
CA ASN A 153 -12.64 -7.58 -14.36
C ASN A 153 -11.44 -8.00 -15.24
N SER A 154 -11.11 -9.30 -15.29
CA SER A 154 -10.01 -9.86 -16.06
C SER A 154 -8.66 -9.18 -15.75
N ILE A 155 -8.42 -8.84 -14.48
CA ILE A 155 -7.16 -8.34 -13.97
C ILE A 155 -6.43 -9.50 -13.32
N PHE A 156 -5.37 -9.97 -14.00
CA PHE A 156 -4.51 -11.02 -13.48
C PHE A 156 -3.56 -10.43 -12.44
N PHE A 157 -3.36 -11.14 -11.35
CA PHE A 157 -2.44 -10.77 -10.27
C PHE A 157 -1.77 -12.02 -9.70
N ARG A 158 -0.64 -11.83 -9.04
CA ARG A 158 0.05 -12.86 -8.24
C ARG A 158 0.00 -12.46 -6.77
N GLU A 159 -0.20 -13.43 -5.89
CA GLU A 159 -0.07 -13.25 -4.43
C GLU A 159 1.32 -13.72 -4.03
N GLU A 160 2.17 -12.78 -3.61
CA GLU A 160 3.60 -13.05 -3.46
C GLU A 160 4.16 -12.42 -2.19
N LYS A 161 5.30 -12.94 -1.75
CA LYS A 161 6.09 -12.32 -0.69
C LYS A 161 6.78 -11.07 -1.21
N VAL A 162 6.73 -9.99 -0.44
CA VAL A 162 7.27 -8.67 -0.79
C VAL A 162 8.36 -8.27 0.20
N TRP A 163 9.43 -7.66 -0.28
CA TRP A 163 10.43 -7.01 0.55
C TRP A 163 10.10 -5.53 0.71
N THR A 164 9.88 -5.10 1.97
CA THR A 164 9.71 -3.67 2.30
C THR A 164 11.04 -3.10 2.77
N THR A 165 11.57 -2.11 2.04
CA THR A 165 12.82 -1.38 2.34
C THR A 165 12.53 0.07 2.75
N ASN A 166 13.40 0.65 3.56
CA ASN A 166 13.36 2.09 3.88
C ASN A 166 14.39 2.93 3.09
N SER A 167 15.12 2.31 2.15
CA SER A 167 16.28 2.95 1.54
C SER A 167 16.48 2.53 0.08
N ILE A 168 15.71 3.11 -0.82
CA ILE A 168 15.69 2.80 -2.26
C ILE A 168 17.10 2.80 -2.90
N PHE A 169 17.97 3.76 -2.55
CA PHE A 169 19.32 3.82 -3.10
C PHE A 169 20.31 2.85 -2.43
N ARG A 170 19.84 2.04 -1.50
CA ARG A 170 20.62 0.98 -0.83
C ARG A 170 20.14 -0.42 -1.20
N GLU A 171 19.34 -0.56 -2.23
CA GLU A 171 18.97 -1.84 -2.86
C GLU A 171 20.16 -2.41 -3.64
N THR A 172 21.15 -2.88 -2.92
CA THR A 172 22.36 -3.47 -3.52
C THR A 172 22.07 -4.88 -4.05
N LYS A 173 22.85 -5.34 -5.01
CA LYS A 173 22.76 -6.73 -5.52
C LYS A 173 22.75 -7.76 -4.37
N LYS A 174 23.64 -7.60 -3.39
CA LYS A 174 23.73 -8.50 -2.24
C LYS A 174 22.42 -8.53 -1.42
N LYS A 175 21.79 -7.38 -1.21
CA LYS A 175 20.48 -7.30 -0.52
C LYS A 175 19.38 -7.92 -1.37
N ALA A 176 19.31 -7.59 -2.65
CA ALA A 176 18.33 -8.16 -3.57
C ALA A 176 18.43 -9.69 -3.60
N ASP A 177 19.62 -10.24 -3.75
CA ASP A 177 19.89 -11.70 -3.69
C ASP A 177 19.46 -12.29 -2.33
N PHE A 178 19.76 -11.61 -1.23
CA PHE A 178 19.42 -12.05 0.12
C PHE A 178 17.90 -12.19 0.31
N PHE A 179 17.14 -11.16 -0.05
CA PHE A 179 15.69 -11.17 0.11
C PHE A 179 14.99 -12.08 -0.92
N LYS A 180 15.51 -12.15 -2.16
CA LYS A 180 15.06 -13.11 -3.17
C LYS A 180 15.22 -14.56 -2.68
N ASN A 181 16.36 -14.92 -2.09
CA ASN A 181 16.59 -16.25 -1.55
C ASN A 181 15.67 -16.58 -0.35
N ARG A 182 15.05 -15.61 0.26
CA ARG A 182 14.03 -15.74 1.30
C ARG A 182 12.60 -15.74 0.73
N GLY A 183 12.49 -15.70 -0.59
CA GLY A 183 11.23 -15.83 -1.33
C GLY A 183 10.57 -14.49 -1.68
N ALA A 184 11.19 -13.34 -1.43
CA ALA A 184 10.65 -12.07 -1.91
C ALA A 184 10.77 -11.97 -3.43
N VAL A 185 9.69 -11.62 -4.12
CA VAL A 185 9.66 -11.48 -5.58
C VAL A 185 9.72 -10.03 -6.05
N CYS A 186 9.42 -9.08 -5.18
CA CYS A 186 9.52 -7.66 -5.48
C CYS A 186 9.88 -6.85 -4.22
N VAL A 187 10.27 -5.60 -4.44
CA VAL A 187 10.64 -4.63 -3.40
C VAL A 187 9.79 -3.37 -3.53
N GLU A 188 9.39 -2.82 -2.39
CA GLU A 188 8.69 -1.55 -2.24
C GLU A 188 9.03 -0.94 -0.86
N MET A 189 8.34 0.14 -0.43
CA MET A 189 8.82 0.92 0.70
C MET A 189 7.81 1.08 1.86
N GLU A 190 6.60 0.49 1.81
CA GLU A 190 5.55 0.81 2.79
C GLU A 190 4.65 -0.35 3.19
N ASN A 191 4.49 -1.36 2.35
CA ASN A 191 3.38 -2.32 2.48
C ASN A 191 3.38 -3.04 3.82
N SER A 192 4.52 -3.52 4.30
CA SER A 192 4.54 -4.25 5.57
C SER A 192 4.04 -3.38 6.71
N ALA A 193 4.54 -2.15 6.81
CA ALA A 193 4.13 -1.22 7.86
C ALA A 193 2.64 -0.86 7.77
N LEU A 194 2.14 -0.61 6.54
CA LEU A 194 0.72 -0.35 6.30
C LEU A 194 -0.18 -1.51 6.71
N TYR A 195 0.24 -2.77 6.46
CA TYR A 195 -0.54 -3.94 6.87
C TYR A 195 -0.58 -4.10 8.39
N TYR A 196 0.56 -3.93 9.08
CA TYR A 196 0.59 -3.99 10.54
C TYR A 196 -0.18 -2.82 11.17
N ALA A 197 -0.03 -1.60 10.65
CA ALA A 197 -0.79 -0.45 11.11
C ALA A 197 -2.30 -0.62 10.88
N ALA A 198 -2.71 -1.13 9.72
CA ALA A 198 -4.12 -1.40 9.42
C ALA A 198 -4.72 -2.45 10.38
N ASN A 199 -3.96 -3.54 10.69
CA ASN A 199 -4.37 -4.52 11.69
C ASN A 199 -4.51 -3.88 13.07
N PHE A 200 -3.55 -3.06 13.48
CA PHE A 200 -3.58 -2.33 14.75
C PHE A 200 -4.79 -1.39 14.85
N LEU A 201 -5.12 -0.69 13.77
CA LEU A 201 -6.20 0.30 13.69
C LEU A 201 -7.58 -0.30 13.38
N ASN A 202 -7.70 -1.61 13.17
CA ASN A 202 -8.91 -2.27 12.66
C ASN A 202 -9.40 -1.63 11.33
N ILE A 203 -8.49 -1.47 10.39
CA ILE A 203 -8.78 -1.04 9.02
C ILE A 203 -8.69 -2.24 8.08
N ASN A 204 -9.67 -2.40 7.21
CA ASN A 204 -9.59 -3.32 6.09
C ASN A 204 -8.68 -2.74 5.00
N LEU A 205 -7.51 -3.34 4.78
CA LEU A 205 -6.52 -2.83 3.85
C LEU A 205 -6.04 -3.91 2.89
N ILE A 206 -5.85 -3.53 1.64
CA ILE A 206 -5.16 -4.32 0.64
C ILE A 206 -4.25 -3.44 -0.21
N CYS A 207 -2.99 -3.85 -0.39
CA CYS A 207 -2.06 -3.20 -1.30
C CYS A 207 -2.04 -3.91 -2.64
N ILE A 208 -2.04 -3.13 -3.71
CA ILE A 208 -1.93 -3.56 -5.10
C ILE A 208 -0.71 -2.87 -5.69
N ASN A 209 0.33 -3.64 -5.94
CA ASN A 209 1.59 -3.15 -6.48
C ASN A 209 1.69 -3.44 -7.97
N ILE A 210 2.16 -2.48 -8.74
CA ILE A 210 2.37 -2.63 -10.18
C ILE A 210 3.88 -2.63 -10.44
N VAL A 211 4.38 -3.68 -11.07
CA VAL A 211 5.81 -3.80 -11.39
C VAL A 211 6.22 -2.69 -12.35
N SER A 212 7.02 -1.74 -11.84
CA SER A 212 7.46 -0.54 -12.56
C SER A 212 8.86 -0.64 -13.15
N ASP A 213 9.68 -1.51 -12.56
CA ASP A 213 11.10 -1.70 -12.90
C ASP A 213 11.58 -3.08 -12.45
N LEU A 214 12.71 -3.51 -13.00
CA LEU A 214 13.33 -4.79 -12.67
C LEU A 214 14.66 -4.53 -11.96
N VAL A 215 14.82 -5.11 -10.78
CA VAL A 215 16.01 -5.06 -9.92
C VAL A 215 16.59 -6.46 -9.85
N SER A 216 16.89 -7.04 -10.98
CA SER A 216 17.38 -8.42 -11.08
C SER A 216 18.77 -8.48 -11.70
N GLU A 217 19.53 -9.54 -11.39
CA GLU A 217 20.87 -9.81 -11.95
C GLU A 217 21.89 -8.67 -11.76
N GLY A 218 21.70 -7.86 -10.72
CA GLY A 218 22.57 -6.71 -10.43
C GLY A 218 22.40 -5.52 -11.38
N LYS A 219 21.29 -5.47 -12.11
CA LYS A 219 20.93 -4.37 -13.01
C LYS A 219 19.61 -3.75 -12.58
N TRP A 220 19.49 -2.45 -12.79
CA TRP A 220 18.24 -1.74 -12.68
C TRP A 220 17.70 -1.37 -14.05
N ILE A 221 16.58 -1.98 -14.44
CA ILE A 221 15.94 -1.76 -15.74
C ILE A 221 14.63 -1.01 -15.50
N LYS A 222 14.55 0.21 -16.01
CA LYS A 222 13.42 1.13 -15.81
C LYS A 222 12.29 0.82 -16.78
N GLY A 223 11.10 0.50 -16.26
CA GLY A 223 9.88 0.26 -17.05
C GLY A 223 8.86 1.40 -17.03
N PHE A 224 9.16 2.53 -16.36
CA PHE A 224 8.20 3.65 -16.14
C PHE A 224 7.58 4.22 -17.42
N LYS A 225 8.22 4.05 -18.56
CA LYS A 225 7.75 4.49 -19.89
C LYS A 225 7.23 3.34 -20.76
N SER A 226 7.32 2.08 -20.29
CA SER A 226 6.84 0.94 -21.08
C SER A 226 5.33 1.01 -21.27
N LYS A 227 4.86 0.45 -22.39
CA LYS A 227 3.42 0.40 -22.72
C LYS A 227 2.68 -0.51 -21.74
N GLU A 228 3.28 -1.64 -21.41
CA GLU A 228 2.75 -2.66 -20.51
C GLU A 228 2.47 -2.07 -19.13
N PHE A 229 3.48 -1.45 -18.51
CA PHE A 229 3.33 -0.78 -17.21
C PHE A 229 2.25 0.31 -17.23
N ASN A 230 2.26 1.19 -18.25
CA ASN A 230 1.29 2.27 -18.33
C ASN A 230 -0.15 1.77 -18.58
N ASN A 231 -0.32 0.67 -19.31
CA ASN A 231 -1.63 0.06 -19.53
C ASN A 231 -2.16 -0.58 -18.24
N SER A 232 -1.35 -1.37 -17.55
CA SER A 232 -1.71 -2.00 -16.27
C SER A 232 -2.06 -0.95 -15.21
N ARG A 233 -1.25 0.10 -15.09
CA ARG A 233 -1.53 1.24 -14.24
C ARG A 233 -2.92 1.83 -14.47
N LYS A 234 -3.22 2.17 -15.73
CA LYS A 234 -4.53 2.74 -16.10
C LYS A 234 -5.67 1.76 -15.81
N LYS A 235 -5.45 0.47 -16.07
CA LYS A 235 -6.45 -0.57 -15.83
C LYS A 235 -6.77 -0.69 -14.34
N ILE A 236 -5.75 -0.75 -13.48
CA ILE A 236 -5.92 -0.81 -12.02
C ILE A 236 -6.63 0.44 -11.50
N ILE A 237 -6.23 1.63 -11.96
CA ILE A 237 -6.85 2.88 -11.51
C ILE A 237 -8.31 2.96 -11.93
N ASN A 238 -8.65 2.62 -13.16
CA ASN A 238 -10.03 2.61 -13.63
C ASN A 238 -10.88 1.61 -12.83
N TRP A 239 -10.36 0.40 -12.61
CA TRP A 239 -11.02 -0.60 -11.77
C TRP A 239 -11.23 -0.10 -10.32
N ALA A 240 -10.23 0.54 -9.73
CA ALA A 240 -10.33 1.08 -8.38
C ALA A 240 -11.39 2.20 -8.28
N ILE A 241 -11.50 3.04 -9.30
CA ILE A 241 -12.57 4.06 -9.42
C ILE A 241 -13.94 3.40 -9.40
N ASP A 242 -14.14 2.38 -10.24
CA ASP A 242 -15.42 1.66 -10.32
C ASP A 242 -15.74 0.96 -8.98
N TYR A 243 -14.72 0.38 -8.35
CA TYR A 243 -14.89 -0.30 -7.05
C TYR A 243 -15.29 0.65 -5.92
N VAL A 244 -14.68 1.84 -5.81
CA VAL A 244 -14.99 2.75 -4.68
C VAL A 244 -16.30 3.52 -4.88
N LYS A 245 -16.82 3.59 -6.12
CA LYS A 245 -18.10 4.23 -6.43
C LYS A 245 -19.31 3.32 -6.26
N ASN A 246 -19.11 2.00 -6.27
CA ASN A 246 -20.14 0.99 -6.10
C ASN A 246 -20.07 0.34 -4.70
#